data_5d2fece474670d643ce0acc7a2e6f09f
#
_entry.id   5d2fece474670d643ce0acc7a2e6f09f
#
_cell.length_a   1.000
_cell.length_b   1.000
_cell.length_c   1.000
_cell.angle_alpha   90.00
_cell.angle_beta   90.00
_cell.angle_gamma   90.00
#
_symmetry.space_group_name_H-M   'P 1'
#
loop_
_entity.id
_entity.type
_entity.pdbx_description
1 polymer ?
#
loop_
_entity_poly.entity_id
_entity_poly.type
_entity_poly.pdbx_seq_one_letter_code
_entity_poly.pdbx_strand_id
1 'polypeptide(L)'
;RFREFLQFDADFVGTKSLQADAELCVMISEILEKCGLAKEEYIIKISSRKITEELFKKINLDSNDQKLTALRALDKIDRLGWEGVRQLLGDGRKDKSGDFTKGANLSTSNVKTIENELNKKSPETKDLLEILKIFKDYSFSNFEFDPSIIRGLEYYTGPIFEVNLKFDVKN
;
A
#
# COMPACT_ATOMS: atom_id res chain seq x y z
N ARG A 1 -20.31 -9.16 17.98
CA ARG A 1 -19.75 -8.31 16.91
C ARG A 1 -20.24 -6.89 17.16
N PHE A 2 -19.32 -5.97 17.45
CA PHE A 2 -19.65 -4.57 17.71
C PHE A 2 -20.06 -3.89 16.39
N ARG A 3 -21.05 -2.98 16.47
CA ARG A 3 -21.52 -2.17 15.34
C ARG A 3 -21.02 -0.72 15.42
N GLU A 4 -20.44 -0.34 16.56
CA GLU A 4 -19.89 0.97 16.84
C GLU A 4 -18.44 0.84 17.28
N PHE A 5 -17.59 1.78 16.85
CA PHE A 5 -16.20 1.89 17.25
C PHE A 5 -15.75 3.35 17.14
N LEU A 6 -14.72 3.70 17.89
CA LEU A 6 -14.12 5.04 17.82
C LEU A 6 -13.10 5.09 16.70
N GLN A 7 -13.14 6.16 15.91
CA GLN A 7 -12.12 6.51 14.93
C GLN A 7 -11.44 7.81 15.34
N PHE A 8 -10.19 7.94 14.96
CA PHE A 8 -9.45 9.18 15.00
C PHE A 8 -9.07 9.52 13.57
N ASP A 9 -9.60 10.62 13.05
CA ASP A 9 -9.39 11.08 11.69
C ASP A 9 -8.72 12.46 11.70
N ALA A 10 -7.83 12.69 10.73
CA ALA A 10 -7.21 13.99 10.48
C ALA A 10 -7.08 14.21 8.98
N ASP A 11 -7.55 15.37 8.50
CA ASP A 11 -7.58 15.71 7.09
C ASP A 11 -6.97 17.09 6.83
N PHE A 12 -6.24 17.22 5.70
CA PHE A 12 -5.89 18.48 5.11
C PHE A 12 -6.79 18.77 3.90
N VAL A 13 -7.42 19.94 3.88
CA VAL A 13 -8.33 20.35 2.82
C VAL A 13 -7.78 21.59 2.11
N GLY A 14 -7.92 21.62 0.77
CA GLY A 14 -7.57 22.80 -0.03
C GLY A 14 -6.10 22.91 -0.44
N THR A 15 -5.29 21.86 -0.23
CA THR A 15 -3.89 21.83 -0.67
C THR A 15 -3.59 20.63 -1.57
N LYS A 16 -2.59 20.79 -2.45
CA LYS A 16 -1.98 19.70 -3.25
C LYS A 16 -0.53 19.49 -2.87
N SER A 17 -0.09 20.09 -1.76
CA SER A 17 1.30 20.02 -1.31
C SER A 17 1.59 18.66 -0.69
N LEU A 18 2.66 18.01 -1.11
CA LEU A 18 3.19 16.80 -0.47
C LEU A 18 3.71 17.05 0.95
N GLN A 19 3.89 18.32 1.33
CA GLN A 19 4.14 18.73 2.71
C GLN A 19 3.00 18.26 3.64
N ALA A 20 1.75 18.40 3.22
CA ALA A 20 0.60 17.96 4.00
C ALA A 20 0.60 16.42 4.20
N ASP A 21 0.92 15.66 3.14
CA ASP A 21 1.05 14.20 3.25
C ASP A 21 2.16 13.80 4.23
N ALA A 22 3.32 14.48 4.16
CA ALA A 22 4.44 14.23 5.06
C ALA A 22 4.09 14.62 6.52
N GLU A 23 3.41 15.74 6.75
CA GLU A 23 2.95 16.16 8.07
C GLU A 23 1.97 15.16 8.69
N LEU A 24 1.04 14.61 7.92
CA LEU A 24 0.15 13.54 8.40
C LEU A 24 0.94 12.32 8.85
N CYS A 25 1.98 11.93 8.11
CA CYS A 25 2.82 10.81 8.47
C CYS A 25 3.58 11.05 9.80
N VAL A 26 4.14 12.25 9.98
CA VAL A 26 4.79 12.64 11.25
C VAL A 26 3.78 12.69 12.39
N MET A 27 2.58 13.25 12.16
CA MET A 27 1.51 13.30 13.15
C MET A 27 1.08 11.91 13.61
N ILE A 28 0.98 10.93 12.71
CA ILE A 28 0.70 9.52 13.06
C ILE A 28 1.74 9.02 14.07
N SER A 29 3.03 9.26 13.83
CA SER A 29 4.11 8.88 14.74
C SER A 29 3.95 9.52 16.12
N GLU A 30 3.71 10.83 16.16
CA GLU A 30 3.52 11.56 17.42
C GLU A 30 2.30 11.07 18.21
N ILE A 31 1.21 10.73 17.53
CA ILE A 31 0.00 10.18 18.17
C ILE A 31 0.29 8.83 18.78
N LEU A 32 0.97 7.93 18.06
CA LEU A 32 1.31 6.60 18.56
C LEU A 32 2.22 6.68 19.79
N GLU A 33 3.22 7.57 19.78
CA GLU A 33 4.10 7.82 20.92
C GLU A 33 3.32 8.39 22.12
N LYS A 34 2.37 9.30 21.90
CA LYS A 34 1.48 9.83 22.95
C LYS A 34 0.50 8.78 23.50
N CYS A 35 0.14 7.78 22.69
CA CYS A 35 -0.62 6.62 23.13
C CYS A 35 0.24 5.59 23.90
N GLY A 36 1.54 5.83 24.04
CA GLY A 36 2.44 5.01 24.86
C GLY A 36 3.27 4.00 24.08
N LEU A 37 3.25 4.02 22.73
CA LEU A 37 4.11 3.15 21.94
C LEU A 37 5.52 3.73 21.84
N ALA A 38 6.52 2.89 22.02
CA ALA A 38 7.90 3.24 21.69
C ALA A 38 8.14 3.20 20.17
N LYS A 39 9.13 3.97 19.68
CA LYS A 39 9.45 4.03 18.23
C LYS A 39 9.81 2.66 17.63
N GLU A 40 10.35 1.78 18.45
CA GLU A 40 10.76 0.43 18.05
C GLU A 40 9.57 -0.52 17.89
N GLU A 41 8.41 -0.19 18.44
CA GLU A 41 7.21 -1.05 18.46
C GLU A 41 6.36 -0.91 17.20
N TYR A 42 6.64 0.04 16.34
CA TYR A 42 5.94 0.22 15.07
C TYR A 42 6.87 0.70 13.95
N ILE A 43 6.38 0.64 12.73
CA ILE A 43 7.01 1.25 11.55
C ILE A 43 5.92 1.82 10.66
N ILE A 44 6.15 3.00 10.09
CA ILE A 44 5.23 3.56 9.08
C ILE A 44 5.73 3.15 7.71
N LYS A 45 4.98 2.30 7.06
CA LYS A 45 5.24 1.90 5.69
C LYS A 45 4.71 2.94 4.74
N ILE A 46 5.49 3.27 3.71
CA ILE A 46 5.14 4.27 2.71
C ILE A 46 5.12 3.67 1.31
N SER A 47 4.12 4.02 0.53
CA SER A 47 3.93 3.64 -0.87
C SER A 47 3.28 4.79 -1.65
N SER A 48 3.00 4.58 -2.93
CA SER A 48 2.22 5.52 -3.76
C SER A 48 1.37 4.77 -4.78
N ARG A 49 0.16 5.25 -5.01
CA ARG A 49 -0.71 4.79 -6.08
C ARG A 49 -0.04 4.91 -7.46
N LYS A 50 0.85 5.88 -7.64
CA LYS A 50 1.59 6.09 -8.89
C LYS A 50 2.47 4.91 -9.27
N ILE A 51 2.97 4.14 -8.29
CA ILE A 51 3.73 2.91 -8.55
C ILE A 51 2.90 1.93 -9.39
N THR A 52 1.66 1.67 -8.95
CA THR A 52 0.77 0.75 -9.69
C THR A 52 0.30 1.31 -11.02
N GLU A 53 0.09 2.63 -11.12
CA GLU A 53 -0.27 3.28 -12.38
C GLU A 53 0.86 3.19 -13.42
N GLU A 54 2.10 3.47 -13.02
CA GLU A 54 3.28 3.34 -13.88
C GLU A 54 3.52 1.87 -14.27
N LEU A 55 3.33 0.95 -13.32
CA LEU A 55 3.43 -0.47 -13.55
C LEU A 55 2.42 -0.96 -14.59
N PHE A 56 1.16 -0.56 -14.48
CA PHE A 56 0.12 -0.93 -15.45
C PHE A 56 0.39 -0.35 -16.84
N LYS A 57 0.93 0.87 -16.93
CA LYS A 57 1.40 1.43 -18.21
C LYS A 57 2.55 0.60 -18.78
N LYS A 58 3.52 0.20 -17.97
CA LYS A 58 4.68 -0.61 -18.38
C LYS A 58 4.29 -1.96 -18.97
N ILE A 59 3.22 -2.58 -18.48
CA ILE A 59 2.71 -3.86 -18.99
C ILE A 59 1.58 -3.70 -20.02
N ASN A 60 1.30 -2.47 -20.49
CA ASN A 60 0.23 -2.14 -21.44
C ASN A 60 -1.15 -2.66 -20.98
N LEU A 61 -1.45 -2.52 -19.70
CA LEU A 61 -2.75 -2.92 -19.14
C LEU A 61 -3.71 -1.73 -19.22
N ASP A 62 -4.59 -1.72 -20.23
CA ASP A 62 -5.51 -0.59 -20.47
C ASP A 62 -6.91 -0.82 -19.89
N SER A 63 -7.38 -2.07 -19.83
CA SER A 63 -8.70 -2.40 -19.33
C SER A 63 -8.88 -2.04 -17.86
N ASN A 64 -9.87 -1.18 -17.54
CA ASN A 64 -10.19 -0.78 -16.17
C ASN A 64 -10.60 -1.97 -15.31
N ASP A 65 -11.38 -2.91 -15.83
CA ASP A 65 -11.82 -4.11 -15.09
C ASP A 65 -10.62 -4.99 -14.71
N GLN A 66 -9.66 -5.15 -15.62
CA GLN A 66 -8.43 -5.89 -15.32
C GLN A 66 -7.55 -5.16 -14.31
N LYS A 67 -7.42 -3.82 -14.40
CA LYS A 67 -6.70 -2.99 -13.42
C LYS A 67 -7.29 -3.17 -12.02
N LEU A 68 -8.61 -3.05 -11.90
CA LEU A 68 -9.31 -3.23 -10.62
C LEU A 68 -9.13 -4.64 -10.06
N THR A 69 -9.24 -5.65 -10.91
CA THR A 69 -9.05 -7.05 -10.51
C THR A 69 -7.61 -7.28 -10.06
N ALA A 70 -6.63 -6.74 -10.77
CA ALA A 70 -5.21 -6.81 -10.40
C ALA A 70 -4.93 -6.11 -9.07
N LEU A 71 -5.48 -4.90 -8.85
CA LEU A 71 -5.34 -4.18 -7.58
C LEU A 71 -5.94 -4.96 -6.41
N ARG A 72 -7.13 -5.52 -6.57
CA ARG A 72 -7.78 -6.37 -5.57
C ARG A 72 -7.00 -7.67 -5.29
N ALA A 73 -6.29 -8.18 -6.28
CA ALA A 73 -5.40 -9.32 -6.11
C ALA A 73 -4.15 -8.94 -5.30
N LEU A 74 -3.52 -7.82 -5.64
CA LEU A 74 -2.33 -7.29 -4.99
C LEU A 74 -2.59 -6.87 -3.53
N ASP A 75 -3.74 -6.28 -3.24
CA ASP A 75 -4.19 -5.93 -1.87
C ASP A 75 -4.27 -7.15 -0.92
N LYS A 76 -4.23 -8.36 -1.47
CA LYS A 76 -4.25 -9.60 -0.69
C LYS A 76 -2.88 -10.22 -0.45
N ILE A 77 -1.79 -9.53 -0.79
CA ILE A 77 -0.44 -10.09 -0.76
C ILE A 77 -0.03 -10.54 0.65
N ASP A 78 -0.35 -9.76 1.68
CA ASP A 78 -0.05 -10.09 3.07
C ASP A 78 -0.77 -11.35 3.55
N ARG A 79 -1.97 -11.60 3.02
CA ARG A 79 -2.81 -12.75 3.40
C ARG A 79 -2.53 -14.00 2.58
N LEU A 80 -2.27 -13.86 1.29
CA LEU A 80 -2.18 -14.98 0.34
C LEU A 80 -0.74 -15.28 -0.10
N GLY A 81 0.21 -14.39 0.19
CA GLY A 81 1.55 -14.44 -0.36
C GLY A 81 1.57 -14.32 -1.89
N TRP A 82 2.77 -14.31 -2.47
CA TRP A 82 2.92 -14.24 -3.93
C TRP A 82 2.31 -15.43 -4.66
N GLU A 83 2.29 -16.61 -4.07
CA GLU A 83 1.70 -17.80 -4.70
C GLU A 83 0.21 -17.58 -5.00
N GLY A 84 -0.57 -17.15 -4.00
CA GLY A 84 -2.00 -16.90 -4.19
C GLY A 84 -2.29 -15.67 -5.06
N VAL A 85 -1.44 -14.64 -4.96
CA VAL A 85 -1.56 -13.43 -5.78
C VAL A 85 -1.27 -13.72 -7.26
N ARG A 86 -0.24 -14.53 -7.59
CA ARG A 86 0.03 -14.93 -8.99
C ARG A 86 -1.18 -15.62 -9.63
N GLN A 87 -1.89 -16.47 -8.89
CA GLN A 87 -3.11 -17.13 -9.39
C GLN A 87 -4.20 -16.09 -9.69
N LEU A 88 -4.41 -15.13 -8.78
CA LEU A 88 -5.42 -14.07 -8.96
C LEU A 88 -5.04 -13.04 -10.03
N LEU A 89 -3.77 -12.81 -10.29
CA LEU A 89 -3.31 -12.00 -11.42
C LEU A 89 -3.46 -12.75 -12.76
N GLY A 90 -3.34 -14.07 -12.75
CA GLY A 90 -3.59 -14.94 -13.90
C GLY A 90 -5.07 -15.31 -14.05
N ASP A 91 -5.35 -16.60 -14.20
CA ASP A 91 -6.69 -17.14 -14.52
C ASP A 91 -7.68 -17.08 -13.36
N GLY A 92 -7.16 -17.05 -12.12
CA GLY A 92 -7.97 -17.04 -10.91
C GLY A 92 -7.56 -18.13 -9.92
N ARG A 93 -8.30 -18.22 -8.81
CA ARG A 93 -7.98 -19.10 -7.69
C ARG A 93 -9.22 -19.73 -7.07
N LYS A 94 -9.11 -21.02 -6.74
CA LYS A 94 -10.05 -21.68 -5.83
C LYS A 94 -9.57 -21.50 -4.39
N ASP A 95 -10.45 -21.14 -3.49
CA ASP A 95 -10.16 -21.11 -2.07
C ASP A 95 -10.31 -22.49 -1.40
N LYS A 96 -10.14 -22.53 -0.07
CA LYS A 96 -10.25 -23.78 0.71
C LYS A 96 -11.69 -24.33 0.76
N SER A 97 -12.70 -23.48 0.52
CA SER A 97 -14.12 -23.88 0.45
C SER A 97 -14.52 -24.41 -0.93
N GLY A 98 -13.64 -24.26 -1.92
CA GLY A 98 -13.88 -24.64 -3.31
C GLY A 98 -14.45 -23.52 -4.18
N ASP A 99 -14.69 -22.34 -3.60
CA ASP A 99 -15.20 -21.17 -4.34
C ASP A 99 -14.11 -20.62 -5.26
N PHE A 100 -14.52 -20.37 -6.51
CA PHE A 100 -13.59 -19.84 -7.52
C PHE A 100 -13.69 -18.32 -7.63
N THR A 101 -12.55 -17.65 -7.45
CA THR A 101 -12.37 -16.23 -7.71
C THR A 101 -11.69 -16.05 -9.06
N LYS A 102 -12.36 -15.40 -10.02
CA LYS A 102 -11.81 -15.07 -11.33
C LYS A 102 -10.60 -14.12 -11.20
N GLY A 103 -9.56 -14.38 -11.97
CA GLY A 103 -8.36 -13.57 -12.01
C GLY A 103 -8.43 -12.42 -13.03
N ALA A 104 -7.32 -11.66 -13.08
CA ALA A 104 -7.15 -10.54 -14.00
C ALA A 104 -6.77 -10.96 -15.43
N ASN A 105 -6.53 -12.24 -15.69
CA ASN A 105 -6.10 -12.82 -16.97
C ASN A 105 -4.81 -12.17 -17.52
N LEU A 106 -3.86 -11.88 -16.65
CA LEU A 106 -2.56 -11.36 -17.06
C LEU A 106 -1.65 -12.50 -17.53
N SER A 107 -0.81 -12.21 -18.52
CA SER A 107 0.22 -13.15 -18.96
C SER A 107 1.24 -13.42 -17.86
N THR A 108 1.87 -14.59 -17.89
CA THR A 108 2.96 -14.95 -16.96
C THR A 108 4.11 -13.93 -16.99
N SER A 109 4.41 -13.34 -18.14
CA SER A 109 5.40 -12.27 -18.28
C SER A 109 5.00 -11.02 -17.52
N ASN A 110 3.73 -10.58 -17.64
CA ASN A 110 3.21 -9.43 -16.93
C ASN A 110 3.20 -9.66 -15.42
N VAL A 111 2.80 -10.85 -14.97
CA VAL A 111 2.83 -11.22 -13.54
C VAL A 111 4.25 -11.13 -12.97
N LYS A 112 5.26 -11.67 -13.69
CA LYS A 112 6.67 -11.55 -13.28
C LYS A 112 7.15 -10.10 -13.24
N THR A 113 6.73 -9.27 -14.19
CA THR A 113 7.08 -7.84 -14.20
C THR A 113 6.50 -7.15 -12.97
N ILE A 114 5.24 -7.40 -12.63
CA ILE A 114 4.59 -6.88 -11.43
C ILE A 114 5.37 -7.29 -10.17
N GLU A 115 5.67 -8.56 -10.04
CA GLU A 115 6.40 -9.09 -8.87
C GLU A 115 7.78 -8.43 -8.71
N ASN A 116 8.52 -8.29 -9.80
CA ASN A 116 9.85 -7.65 -9.78
C ASN A 116 9.76 -6.17 -9.37
N GLU A 117 8.78 -5.43 -9.89
CA GLU A 117 8.60 -4.01 -9.54
C GLU A 117 8.21 -3.84 -8.05
N LEU A 118 7.31 -4.69 -7.54
CA LEU A 118 6.87 -4.63 -6.15
C LEU A 118 7.87 -5.22 -5.14
N ASN A 119 8.96 -5.81 -5.60
CA ASN A 119 10.08 -6.22 -4.77
C ASN A 119 11.23 -5.20 -4.71
N LYS A 120 11.08 -4.03 -5.35
CA LYS A 120 12.08 -2.95 -5.27
C LYS A 120 12.19 -2.41 -3.83
N LYS A 121 13.40 -2.00 -3.46
CA LYS A 121 13.72 -1.54 -2.10
C LYS A 121 13.83 -0.02 -1.97
N SER A 122 13.70 0.71 -3.07
CA SER A 122 13.78 2.16 -3.09
C SER A 122 12.70 2.76 -3.97
N PRO A 123 12.09 3.89 -3.56
CA PRO A 123 11.09 4.58 -4.35
C PRO A 123 11.72 5.27 -5.56
N GLU A 124 10.96 5.28 -6.67
CA GLU A 124 11.35 5.94 -7.92
C GLU A 124 10.33 7.02 -8.32
N THR A 125 9.14 7.03 -7.72
CA THR A 125 8.10 8.02 -8.03
C THR A 125 8.42 9.39 -7.45
N LYS A 126 8.13 10.45 -8.20
CA LYS A 126 8.48 11.84 -7.83
C LYS A 126 7.89 12.27 -6.50
N ASP A 127 6.65 11.86 -6.21
CA ASP A 127 5.96 12.19 -4.95
C ASP A 127 6.68 11.58 -3.74
N LEU A 128 7.06 10.31 -3.80
CA LEU A 128 7.78 9.67 -2.71
C LEU A 128 9.19 10.26 -2.53
N LEU A 129 9.90 10.57 -3.62
CA LEU A 129 11.21 11.20 -3.54
C LEU A 129 11.14 12.60 -2.89
N GLU A 130 10.06 13.35 -3.13
CA GLU A 130 9.83 14.64 -2.48
C GLU A 130 9.48 14.46 -0.99
N ILE A 131 8.60 13.52 -0.65
CA ILE A 131 8.28 13.20 0.75
C ILE A 131 9.53 12.79 1.53
N LEU A 132 10.42 11.98 0.94
CA LEU A 132 11.68 11.60 1.61
C LEU A 132 12.58 12.79 1.90
N LYS A 133 12.59 13.83 1.06
CA LYS A 133 13.32 15.08 1.34
C LYS A 133 12.70 15.79 2.55
N ILE A 134 11.36 15.90 2.57
CA ILE A 134 10.63 16.54 3.67
C ILE A 134 10.87 15.78 4.99
N PHE A 135 10.83 14.44 4.97
CA PHE A 135 11.15 13.61 6.14
C PHE A 135 12.55 13.87 6.66
N LYS A 136 13.54 14.06 5.77
CA LYS A 136 14.89 14.41 6.15
C LYS A 136 14.95 15.78 6.85
N ASP A 137 14.22 16.77 6.32
CA ASP A 137 14.14 18.11 6.90
C ASP A 137 13.49 18.08 8.30
N TYR A 138 12.53 17.20 8.53
CA TYR A 138 11.91 16.96 9.84
C TYR A 138 12.71 16.02 10.76
N SER A 139 13.85 15.49 10.29
CA SER A 139 14.59 14.44 11.00
C SER A 139 13.71 13.21 11.33
N PHE A 140 12.72 12.95 10.50
CA PHE A 140 11.81 11.81 10.64
C PHE A 140 12.42 10.57 9.99
N SER A 141 12.53 9.49 10.75
CA SER A 141 13.22 8.26 10.31
C SER A 141 12.45 6.97 10.55
N ASN A 142 11.29 7.03 11.26
CA ASN A 142 10.53 5.82 11.59
C ASN A 142 9.58 5.39 10.48
N PHE A 143 10.15 5.20 9.28
CA PHE A 143 9.41 4.75 8.10
C PHE A 143 10.20 3.71 7.28
N GLU A 144 9.50 2.97 6.45
CA GLU A 144 10.04 2.01 5.49
C GLU A 144 9.29 2.13 4.16
N PHE A 145 10.01 2.12 3.04
CA PHE A 145 9.41 2.02 1.72
C PHE A 145 8.95 0.58 1.46
N ASP A 146 7.66 0.42 1.17
CA ASP A 146 7.07 -0.87 0.83
C ASP A 146 6.09 -0.73 -0.35
N PRO A 147 6.55 -1.00 -1.58
CA PRO A 147 5.70 -0.86 -2.77
C PRO A 147 4.56 -1.88 -2.82
N SER A 148 4.56 -2.90 -1.96
CA SER A 148 3.49 -3.89 -1.87
C SER A 148 2.25 -3.38 -1.15
N ILE A 149 2.34 -2.23 -0.46
CA ILE A 149 1.16 -1.57 0.11
C ILE A 149 0.33 -0.97 -1.02
N ILE A 150 -0.72 -1.70 -1.35
CA ILE A 150 -1.66 -1.35 -2.40
C ILE A 150 -3.05 -1.34 -1.79
N ARG A 151 -3.76 -0.23 -1.95
CA ARG A 151 -5.16 -0.13 -1.54
C ARG A 151 -6.06 -0.39 -2.75
N GLY A 152 -6.98 -1.35 -2.59
CA GLY A 152 -7.91 -1.75 -3.64
C GLY A 152 -9.01 -0.71 -3.94
N LEU A 153 -9.03 0.42 -3.21
CA LEU A 153 -10.03 1.47 -3.35
C LEU A 153 -9.59 2.54 -4.35
N GLU A 154 -10.49 2.95 -5.23
CA GLU A 154 -10.19 3.85 -6.36
C GLU A 154 -9.90 5.29 -5.95
N TYR A 155 -10.28 5.72 -4.74
CA TYR A 155 -10.11 7.10 -4.31
C TYR A 155 -8.68 7.47 -3.90
N TYR A 156 -7.78 6.51 -3.74
CA TYR A 156 -6.36 6.79 -3.52
C TYR A 156 -5.68 7.24 -4.82
N THR A 157 -5.05 8.42 -4.81
CA THR A 157 -4.45 9.03 -6.01
C THR A 157 -2.96 9.34 -5.88
N GLY A 158 -2.38 9.23 -4.69
CA GLY A 158 -1.00 9.62 -4.40
C GLY A 158 -0.34 8.73 -3.34
N PRO A 159 0.40 9.35 -2.40
CA PRO A 159 1.06 8.65 -1.32
C PRO A 159 0.09 7.85 -0.45
N ILE A 160 0.57 6.72 0.07
CA ILE A 160 -0.16 5.81 0.95
C ILE A 160 0.73 5.53 2.14
N PHE A 161 0.17 5.66 3.34
CA PHE A 161 0.85 5.35 4.60
C PHE A 161 0.09 4.27 5.34
N GLU A 162 0.81 3.35 5.96
CA GLU A 162 0.25 2.29 6.78
C GLU A 162 1.14 2.04 7.98
N VAL A 163 0.55 1.97 9.17
CA VAL A 163 1.29 1.63 10.39
C VAL A 163 1.28 0.12 10.57
N ASN A 164 2.47 -0.45 10.69
CA ASN A 164 2.64 -1.84 11.08
C ASN A 164 3.18 -1.90 12.51
N LEU A 165 2.41 -2.51 13.40
CA LEU A 165 2.86 -2.83 14.76
C LEU A 165 3.82 -4.02 14.70
N LYS A 166 4.90 -3.96 15.49
CA LYS A 166 5.92 -5.01 15.56
C LYS A 166 5.67 -6.01 16.69
N PHE A 167 4.46 -6.01 17.22
CA PHE A 167 3.99 -6.93 18.25
C PHE A 167 2.57 -7.41 17.96
N ASP A 168 2.20 -8.55 18.51
CA ASP A 168 0.84 -9.08 18.37
C ASP A 168 -0.13 -8.36 19.27
N VAL A 169 -1.20 -7.81 18.69
CA VAL A 169 -2.31 -7.24 19.46
C VAL A 169 -3.18 -8.41 19.98
N LYS A 170 -3.17 -8.60 21.29
CA LYS A 170 -4.07 -9.59 21.91
C LYS A 170 -5.51 -9.03 21.91
N ASN A 171 -6.40 -9.76 21.25
CA ASN A 171 -7.84 -9.54 21.31
C ASN A 171 -8.42 -10.04 22.63
#